data_d8fc27f629d31c5492530bc778620991
#
_entry.id   d8fc27f629d31c5492530bc778620991
#
_cell.length_a   1.000
_cell.length_b   1.000
_cell.length_c   1.000
_cell.angle_alpha   90.00
_cell.angle_beta   90.00
_cell.angle_gamma   90.00
#
_symmetry.space_group_name_H-M   'P 1'
#
loop_
_entity.id
_entity.type
_entity.pdbx_description
1 polymer ?
#
loop_
_entity_poly.entity_id
_entity_poly.type
_entity_poly.pdbx_seq_one_letter_code
_entity_poly.pdbx_strand_id
1 'polypeptide(L)'
;ERMILIGTLKEDVDFESLWETARQEIMREEPHYFDVVNVRDAIGNLPKVTEDGKIANPAPVTDYQRYLASGKEMLTNHTQTKHSKIAVDRMRRVANGENFTSLHEDIKSVHSGAYGRLCWEEQAPTITTRFDTPAGGRFIHPTEDRTLSPREAARIQSFPDDFVFYGTKTSICKQIGNAVPPKISYFLARFIEKII
;
A
#
# COMPACT_ATOMS: atom_id res chain seq x y z
N GLU A 1 -11.56 -4.28 -6.56
CA GLU A 1 -12.58 -4.83 -5.65
C GLU A 1 -12.16 -6.22 -5.20
N ARG A 2 -12.42 -6.54 -3.94
CA ARG A 2 -12.23 -7.89 -3.37
C ARG A 2 -13.53 -8.29 -2.68
N MET A 3 -13.96 -9.52 -2.89
CA MET A 3 -15.11 -10.08 -2.21
C MET A 3 -14.69 -10.71 -0.89
N ILE A 4 -15.44 -10.44 0.17
CA ILE A 4 -15.27 -11.06 1.48
C ILE A 4 -16.58 -11.81 1.77
N LEU A 5 -16.48 -13.09 2.07
CA LEU A 5 -17.61 -13.94 2.43
C LEU A 5 -17.47 -14.30 3.89
N ILE A 6 -18.52 -14.05 4.68
CA ILE A 6 -18.58 -14.39 6.10
C ILE A 6 -19.81 -15.27 6.30
N GLY A 7 -19.64 -16.40 6.97
CA GLY A 7 -20.71 -17.32 7.32
C GLY A 7 -20.68 -17.66 8.80
N THR A 8 -21.82 -17.95 9.38
CA THR A 8 -22.00 -18.40 10.75
C THR A 8 -23.01 -19.54 10.83
N LEU A 9 -22.89 -20.39 11.85
CA LEU A 9 -23.88 -21.40 12.19
C LEU A 9 -24.97 -20.88 13.14
N LYS A 10 -24.85 -19.64 13.62
CA LYS A 10 -25.88 -19.00 14.43
C LYS A 10 -27.04 -18.58 13.54
N GLU A 11 -28.26 -18.84 14.01
CA GLU A 11 -29.50 -18.40 13.40
C GLU A 11 -29.77 -16.92 13.77
N ASP A 12 -30.53 -16.21 12.96
CA ASP A 12 -31.02 -14.84 13.21
C ASP A 12 -29.92 -13.79 13.50
N VAL A 13 -28.77 -13.87 12.81
CA VAL A 13 -27.70 -12.88 12.94
C VAL A 13 -27.98 -11.67 12.06
N ASP A 14 -28.20 -10.51 12.67
CA ASP A 14 -28.27 -9.23 11.97
C ASP A 14 -26.86 -8.70 11.66
N PHE A 15 -26.32 -9.13 10.52
CA PHE A 15 -24.98 -8.74 10.06
C PHE A 15 -24.82 -7.22 9.86
N GLU A 16 -25.87 -6.52 9.43
CA GLU A 16 -25.80 -5.08 9.16
C GLU A 16 -25.67 -4.28 10.45
N SER A 17 -26.49 -4.61 11.46
CA SER A 17 -26.41 -3.97 12.78
C SER A 17 -25.06 -4.25 13.47
N LEU A 18 -24.56 -5.48 13.40
CA LEU A 18 -23.27 -5.84 13.99
C LEU A 18 -22.10 -5.18 13.27
N TRP A 19 -22.18 -5.04 11.95
CA TRP A 19 -21.19 -4.32 11.16
C TRP A 19 -21.11 -2.84 11.56
N GLU A 20 -22.26 -2.18 11.67
CA GLU A 20 -22.28 -0.77 12.07
C GLU A 20 -21.84 -0.58 13.54
N THR A 21 -22.16 -1.52 14.42
CA THR A 21 -21.69 -1.52 15.81
C THR A 21 -20.16 -1.61 15.86
N ALA A 22 -19.55 -2.55 15.15
CA ALA A 22 -18.08 -2.67 15.08
C ALA A 22 -17.44 -1.41 14.50
N ARG A 23 -18.05 -0.83 13.47
CA ARG A 23 -17.58 0.42 12.86
C ARG A 23 -17.61 1.58 13.84
N GLN A 24 -18.70 1.76 14.58
CA GLN A 24 -18.84 2.83 15.57
C GLN A 24 -17.89 2.68 16.75
N GLU A 25 -17.65 1.46 17.23
CA GLU A 25 -16.67 1.21 18.28
C GLU A 25 -15.26 1.59 17.84
N ILE A 26 -14.84 1.17 16.65
CA ILE A 26 -13.53 1.55 16.11
C ILE A 26 -13.41 3.07 15.94
N MET A 27 -14.45 3.75 15.45
CA MET A 27 -14.43 5.21 15.31
C MET A 27 -14.32 5.95 16.64
N ARG A 28 -14.79 5.38 17.74
CA ARG A 28 -14.59 5.97 19.09
C ARG A 28 -13.16 5.79 19.59
N GLU A 29 -12.54 4.66 19.31
CA GLU A 29 -11.17 4.34 19.71
C GLU A 29 -10.16 5.09 18.82
N GLU A 30 -10.41 5.11 17.52
CA GLU A 30 -9.54 5.62 16.46
C GLU A 30 -10.36 6.51 15.48
N PRO A 31 -10.59 7.79 15.77
CA PRO A 31 -11.48 8.65 14.97
C PRO A 31 -11.12 8.73 13.49
N HIS A 32 -9.83 8.64 13.16
CA HIS A 32 -9.29 8.70 11.79
C HIS A 32 -9.17 7.35 11.09
N TYR A 33 -9.70 6.29 11.69
CA TYR A 33 -9.54 4.93 11.16
C TYR A 33 -10.11 4.76 9.74
N PHE A 34 -11.24 5.36 9.44
CA PHE A 34 -11.92 5.24 8.15
C PHE A 34 -11.66 6.42 7.20
N ASP A 35 -10.76 7.32 7.56
CA ASP A 35 -10.41 8.43 6.70
C ASP A 35 -9.81 7.95 5.37
N VAL A 36 -10.10 8.68 4.32
CA VAL A 36 -9.52 8.44 3.00
C VAL A 36 -8.04 8.79 3.03
N VAL A 37 -7.19 7.83 2.70
CA VAL A 37 -5.74 7.94 2.71
C VAL A 37 -5.23 8.10 1.28
N ASN A 38 -4.52 9.16 0.99
CA ASN A 38 -3.83 9.35 -0.28
C ASN A 38 -2.35 8.87 -0.20
N VAL A 39 -1.66 8.91 -1.34
CA VAL A 39 -0.26 8.45 -1.41
C VAL A 39 0.65 9.28 -0.49
N ARG A 40 0.45 10.60 -0.40
CA ARG A 40 1.22 11.48 0.48
C ARG A 40 1.04 11.14 1.95
N ASP A 41 -0.18 10.83 2.36
CA ASP A 41 -0.47 10.41 3.73
C ASP A 41 0.29 9.15 4.12
N ALA A 42 0.42 8.21 3.18
CA ALA A 42 1.06 6.93 3.46
C ALA A 42 2.59 7.00 3.45
N ILE A 43 3.19 7.64 2.44
CA ILE A 43 4.63 7.53 2.19
C ILE A 43 5.36 8.87 2.09
N GLY A 44 4.67 10.01 2.22
CA GLY A 44 5.23 11.34 1.95
C GLY A 44 6.35 11.77 2.90
N ASN A 45 6.49 11.16 4.08
CA ASN A 45 7.58 11.43 5.01
C ASN A 45 8.76 10.46 4.91
N LEU A 46 8.67 9.42 4.06
CA LEU A 46 9.79 8.49 3.91
C LEU A 46 10.97 9.17 3.21
N PRO A 47 12.20 8.99 3.72
CA PRO A 47 13.39 9.49 3.05
C PRO A 47 13.68 8.68 1.77
N LYS A 48 14.74 9.07 1.07
CA LYS A 48 15.18 8.30 -0.12
C LYS A 48 15.55 6.86 0.25
N VAL A 49 15.32 5.96 -0.69
CA VAL A 49 15.70 4.55 -0.57
C VAL A 49 17.21 4.38 -0.36
N THR A 50 17.59 3.34 0.37
CA THR A 50 19.00 2.99 0.65
C THR A 50 19.36 1.64 0.01
N GLU A 51 20.65 1.35 -0.10
CA GLU A 51 21.10 0.06 -0.68
C GLU A 51 20.78 -1.13 0.22
N ASP A 52 20.94 -0.97 1.53
CA ASP A 52 20.63 -2.01 2.53
C ASP A 52 19.17 -2.03 2.98
N GLY A 53 18.38 -1.06 2.53
CA GLY A 53 16.96 -0.93 2.86
C GLY A 53 16.65 -0.49 4.27
N LYS A 54 17.64 -0.02 5.01
CA LYS A 54 17.48 0.49 6.37
C LYS A 54 17.48 2.01 6.35
N ILE A 55 16.51 2.60 7.01
CA ILE A 55 16.38 4.04 7.16
C ILE A 55 16.00 4.38 8.60
N ALA A 56 16.40 5.55 9.09
CA ALA A 56 15.84 6.08 10.32
C ALA A 56 14.33 6.25 10.16
N ASN A 57 13.56 5.85 11.17
CA ASN A 57 12.12 6.00 11.13
C ASN A 57 11.77 7.49 11.22
N PRO A 58 11.18 8.09 10.18
CA PRO A 58 10.85 9.50 10.21
C PRO A 58 9.69 9.77 11.16
N ALA A 59 9.68 10.94 11.78
CA ALA A 59 8.55 11.36 12.60
C ALA A 59 7.25 11.40 11.76
N PRO A 60 6.14 10.87 12.26
CA PRO A 60 4.87 10.90 11.57
C PRO A 60 4.32 12.34 11.50
N VAL A 61 3.81 12.74 10.34
CA VAL A 61 3.24 14.07 10.10
C VAL A 61 1.72 14.03 9.80
N THR A 62 1.18 12.85 9.52
CA THR A 62 -0.26 12.63 9.29
C THR A 62 -0.84 11.64 10.30
N ASP A 63 -2.16 11.60 10.46
CA ASP A 63 -2.83 10.64 11.35
C ASP A 63 -2.60 9.20 10.88
N TYR A 64 -2.58 8.99 9.57
CA TYR A 64 -2.27 7.67 9.02
C TYR A 64 -0.84 7.21 9.35
N GLN A 65 0.15 8.09 9.26
CA GLN A 65 1.53 7.77 9.65
C GLN A 65 1.64 7.54 11.16
N ARG A 66 0.88 8.27 11.99
CA ARG A 66 0.79 8.00 13.43
C ARG A 66 0.22 6.61 13.72
N TYR A 67 -0.81 6.22 12.99
CA TYR A 67 -1.39 4.88 13.08
C TYR A 67 -0.37 3.77 12.71
N LEU A 68 0.47 4.00 11.70
CA LEU A 68 1.49 3.03 11.29
C LEU A 68 2.73 3.02 12.21
N ALA A 69 2.98 4.09 12.94
CA ALA A 69 4.17 4.25 13.76
C ALA A 69 4.21 3.25 14.92
N SER A 70 5.38 2.64 15.13
CA SER A 70 5.57 1.56 16.09
C SER A 70 6.62 1.88 17.17
N GLY A 71 7.16 3.09 17.18
CA GLY A 71 8.22 3.48 18.10
C GLY A 71 9.60 2.87 17.79
N LYS A 72 9.76 2.09 16.72
CA LYS A 72 11.07 1.62 16.27
C LYS A 72 11.89 2.76 15.67
N GLU A 73 13.18 2.80 16.02
CA GLU A 73 14.11 3.80 15.50
C GLU A 73 14.44 3.60 14.02
N MET A 74 14.39 2.35 13.54
CA MET A 74 14.80 1.99 12.19
C MET A 74 13.70 1.23 11.46
N LEU A 75 13.45 1.65 10.22
CA LEU A 75 12.62 0.91 9.26
C LEU A 75 13.50 0.05 8.35
N THR A 76 12.89 -1.03 7.83
CA THR A 76 13.53 -1.98 6.91
C THR A 76 12.76 -2.09 5.61
N ASN A 77 13.32 -2.82 4.64
CA ASN A 77 12.70 -3.09 3.34
C ASN A 77 12.50 -1.85 2.45
N HIS A 78 13.26 -0.77 2.68
CA HIS A 78 13.18 0.46 1.89
C HIS A 78 14.27 0.55 0.82
N THR A 79 14.26 -0.43 -0.12
CA THR A 79 15.20 -0.52 -1.25
C THR A 79 14.49 -0.29 -2.57
N GLN A 80 15.20 0.28 -3.54
CA GLN A 80 14.69 0.36 -4.91
C GLN A 80 14.88 -0.94 -5.68
N THR A 81 14.05 -1.15 -6.70
CA THR A 81 14.29 -2.17 -7.72
C THR A 81 15.26 -1.62 -8.76
N LYS A 82 16.26 -2.42 -9.14
CA LYS A 82 17.13 -2.07 -10.28
C LYS A 82 16.36 -2.28 -11.58
N HIS A 83 16.22 -1.22 -12.35
CA HIS A 83 15.55 -1.24 -13.65
C HIS A 83 16.55 -1.08 -14.79
N SER A 84 16.20 -1.55 -16.00
CA SER A 84 17.00 -1.27 -17.19
C SER A 84 17.00 0.23 -17.52
N LYS A 85 18.02 0.70 -18.24
CA LYS A 85 18.10 2.10 -18.69
C LYS A 85 16.86 2.52 -19.47
N ILE A 86 16.32 1.65 -20.32
CA ILE A 86 15.08 1.91 -21.09
C ILE A 86 13.89 2.10 -20.16
N ALA A 87 13.76 1.25 -19.14
CA ALA A 87 12.65 1.37 -18.18
C ALA A 87 12.74 2.67 -17.38
N VAL A 88 13.94 3.06 -16.93
CA VAL A 88 14.16 4.32 -16.21
C VAL A 88 13.85 5.52 -17.10
N ASP A 89 14.28 5.50 -18.36
CA ASP A 89 13.98 6.57 -19.32
C ASP A 89 12.47 6.72 -19.55
N ARG A 90 11.77 5.61 -19.71
CA ARG A 90 10.30 5.61 -19.82
C ARG A 90 9.64 6.18 -18.56
N MET A 91 10.06 5.71 -17.38
CA MET A 91 9.53 6.24 -16.12
C MET A 91 9.71 7.74 -15.99
N ARG A 92 10.87 8.29 -16.40
CA ARG A 92 11.16 9.72 -16.35
C ARG A 92 10.22 10.56 -17.21
N ARG A 93 9.75 10.02 -18.34
CA ARG A 93 8.89 10.75 -19.30
C ARG A 93 7.40 10.68 -18.95
N VAL A 94 6.99 9.81 -18.04
CA VAL A 94 5.59 9.70 -17.61
C VAL A 94 5.32 10.72 -16.50
N ALA A 95 4.36 11.61 -16.71
CA ALA A 95 3.97 12.61 -15.72
C ALA A 95 3.05 12.01 -14.64
N ASN A 96 2.79 12.79 -13.59
CA ASN A 96 1.91 12.36 -12.49
C ASN A 96 0.51 12.02 -13.01
N GLY A 97 -0.02 10.89 -12.57
CA GLY A 97 -1.33 10.40 -12.98
C GLY A 97 -1.37 9.77 -14.38
N GLU A 98 -0.33 9.93 -15.20
CA GLU A 98 -0.23 9.32 -16.52
C GLU A 98 0.29 7.89 -16.48
N ASN A 99 0.32 7.23 -17.63
CA ASN A 99 0.81 5.87 -17.81
C ASN A 99 1.52 5.73 -19.19
N PHE A 100 1.82 4.52 -19.60
CA PHE A 100 2.54 4.23 -20.84
C PHE A 100 1.92 4.84 -22.11
N THR A 101 0.62 5.15 -22.11
CA THR A 101 -0.03 5.72 -23.30
C THR A 101 0.50 7.11 -23.65
N SER A 102 0.97 7.87 -22.65
CA SER A 102 1.59 9.20 -22.87
C SER A 102 2.97 9.11 -23.53
N LEU A 103 3.58 7.92 -23.58
CA LEU A 103 4.90 7.75 -24.19
C LEU A 103 4.87 7.70 -25.73
N HIS A 104 3.70 7.44 -26.32
CA HIS A 104 3.53 7.26 -27.77
C HIS A 104 4.46 6.19 -28.37
N GLU A 105 4.78 5.16 -27.58
CA GLU A 105 5.61 4.01 -27.99
C GLU A 105 4.73 2.76 -28.11
N ASP A 106 5.12 1.83 -29.00
CA ASP A 106 4.47 0.49 -29.06
C ASP A 106 4.93 -0.37 -27.89
N ILE A 107 4.35 -0.08 -26.71
CA ILE A 107 4.60 -0.84 -25.49
C ILE A 107 3.52 -1.90 -25.34
N LYS A 108 3.88 -3.16 -25.63
CA LYS A 108 2.99 -4.29 -25.38
C LYS A 108 2.85 -4.49 -23.87
N SER A 109 1.70 -4.13 -23.32
CA SER A 109 1.38 -4.33 -21.91
C SER A 109 0.02 -5.00 -21.74
N VAL A 110 -0.04 -5.91 -20.79
CA VAL A 110 -1.29 -6.59 -20.38
C VAL A 110 -2.10 -5.70 -19.43
N HIS A 111 -1.45 -4.75 -18.77
CA HIS A 111 -2.08 -3.89 -17.77
C HIS A 111 -2.29 -2.48 -18.32
N SER A 112 -3.53 -2.00 -18.29
CA SER A 112 -3.88 -0.64 -18.70
C SER A 112 -3.17 0.46 -17.89
N GLY A 113 -2.75 0.16 -16.66
CA GLY A 113 -1.99 1.07 -15.80
C GLY A 113 -0.47 0.93 -15.89
N ALA A 114 0.08 0.12 -16.84
CA ALA A 114 1.52 -0.08 -16.96
C ALA A 114 2.27 1.26 -17.08
N TYR A 115 3.47 1.32 -16.49
CA TYR A 115 4.25 2.56 -16.38
C TYR A 115 3.45 3.74 -15.78
N GLY A 116 2.41 3.47 -14.98
CA GLY A 116 1.66 4.54 -14.34
C GLY A 116 2.44 5.17 -13.19
N ARG A 117 2.50 6.51 -13.18
CA ARG A 117 3.07 7.29 -12.07
C ARG A 117 1.95 7.65 -11.09
N LEU A 118 2.22 7.42 -9.81
CA LEU A 118 1.32 7.80 -8.72
C LEU A 118 1.24 9.32 -8.58
N CYS A 119 0.08 9.81 -8.13
CA CYS A 119 -0.11 11.18 -7.69
C CYS A 119 -0.11 11.23 -6.17
N TRP A 120 0.52 12.26 -5.59
CA TRP A 120 0.56 12.45 -4.16
C TRP A 120 -0.82 12.59 -3.53
N GLU A 121 -1.72 13.29 -4.21
CA GLU A 121 -3.05 13.69 -3.71
C GLU A 121 -4.15 12.66 -4.03
N GLU A 122 -3.80 11.57 -4.73
CA GLU A 122 -4.75 10.52 -5.08
C GLU A 122 -4.56 9.27 -4.21
N GLN A 123 -5.59 8.44 -4.15
CA GLN A 123 -5.47 7.10 -3.58
C GLN A 123 -4.60 6.21 -4.45
N ALA A 124 -3.77 5.39 -3.82
CA ALA A 124 -3.02 4.37 -4.54
C ALA A 124 -3.95 3.29 -5.12
N PRO A 125 -3.64 2.75 -6.31
CA PRO A 125 -4.35 1.58 -6.80
C PRO A 125 -4.04 0.35 -5.94
N THR A 126 -4.82 -0.72 -6.12
CA THR A 126 -4.57 -2.00 -5.46
C THR A 126 -3.13 -2.46 -5.68
N ILE A 127 -2.39 -2.65 -4.60
CA ILE A 127 -1.02 -3.16 -4.65
C ILE A 127 -1.04 -4.62 -5.12
N THR A 128 -0.34 -4.92 -6.20
CA THR A 128 -0.20 -6.26 -6.76
C THR A 128 1.12 -6.91 -6.33
N THR A 129 1.30 -8.19 -6.60
CA THR A 129 2.56 -8.90 -6.33
C THR A 129 3.74 -8.44 -7.21
N ARG A 130 3.49 -7.55 -8.17
CA ARG A 130 4.46 -7.04 -9.15
C ARG A 130 4.56 -5.52 -9.12
N PHE A 131 4.28 -4.88 -7.97
CA PHE A 131 4.43 -3.43 -7.81
C PHE A 131 5.88 -2.95 -7.99
N ASP A 132 6.84 -3.85 -7.94
CA ASP A 132 8.26 -3.61 -8.20
C ASP A 132 8.62 -3.56 -9.70
N THR A 133 7.65 -3.75 -10.59
CA THR A 133 7.85 -3.79 -12.04
C THR A 133 7.03 -2.70 -12.71
N PRO A 134 7.63 -1.81 -13.55
CA PRO A 134 6.89 -0.71 -14.18
C PRO A 134 5.73 -1.18 -15.06
N ALA A 135 5.88 -2.33 -15.73
CA ALA A 135 4.81 -2.94 -16.52
C ALA A 135 3.70 -3.58 -15.68
N GLY A 136 3.88 -3.72 -14.37
CA GLY A 136 2.94 -4.39 -13.47
C GLY A 136 1.73 -3.54 -13.05
N GLY A 137 1.71 -2.25 -13.40
CA GLY A 137 0.63 -1.35 -13.03
C GLY A 137 1.10 0.09 -12.79
N ARG A 138 0.29 0.86 -12.06
CA ARG A 138 0.59 2.24 -11.67
C ARG A 138 1.37 2.24 -10.36
N PHE A 139 2.68 2.03 -10.43
CA PHE A 139 3.56 1.88 -9.26
C PHE A 139 4.83 2.71 -9.33
N ILE A 140 4.95 3.65 -10.28
CA ILE A 140 6.06 4.59 -10.30
C ILE A 140 5.87 5.59 -9.15
N HIS A 141 6.94 5.83 -8.38
CA HIS A 141 6.94 6.81 -7.30
C HIS A 141 6.58 8.21 -7.82
N PRO A 142 5.81 9.03 -7.09
CA PRO A 142 5.32 10.31 -7.60
C PRO A 142 6.41 11.27 -8.10
N THR A 143 7.60 11.27 -7.48
CA THR A 143 8.68 12.21 -7.80
C THR A 143 10.00 11.55 -8.19
N GLU A 144 10.15 10.23 -8.04
CA GLU A 144 11.38 9.52 -8.38
C GLU A 144 11.16 8.57 -9.57
N ASP A 145 12.20 8.38 -10.40
CA ASP A 145 12.13 7.54 -11.60
C ASP A 145 12.38 6.06 -11.27
N ARG A 146 11.61 5.54 -10.34
CA ARG A 146 11.61 4.17 -9.86
C ARG A 146 10.21 3.70 -9.49
N THR A 147 10.04 2.41 -9.36
CA THR A 147 8.83 1.84 -8.75
C THR A 147 8.87 1.97 -7.22
N LEU A 148 7.74 1.69 -6.59
CA LEU A 148 7.65 1.66 -5.13
C LEU A 148 8.68 0.70 -4.52
N SER A 149 9.24 1.08 -3.39
CA SER A 149 9.96 0.16 -2.52
C SER A 149 8.99 -0.77 -1.77
N PRO A 150 9.46 -1.91 -1.25
CA PRO A 150 8.59 -2.77 -0.43
C PRO A 150 8.03 -2.05 0.81
N ARG A 151 8.78 -1.16 1.46
CA ARG A 151 8.28 -0.37 2.61
C ARG A 151 7.17 0.60 2.21
N GLU A 152 7.32 1.28 1.09
CA GLU A 152 6.27 2.16 0.55
C GLU A 152 4.99 1.39 0.25
N ALA A 153 5.11 0.26 -0.45
CA ALA A 153 3.96 -0.59 -0.74
C ALA A 153 3.31 -1.17 0.53
N ALA A 154 4.12 -1.54 1.53
CA ALA A 154 3.63 -2.02 2.82
C ALA A 154 2.83 -0.94 3.58
N ARG A 155 3.32 0.30 3.61
CA ARG A 155 2.59 1.42 4.22
C ARG A 155 1.29 1.72 3.48
N ILE A 156 1.27 1.70 2.16
CA ILE A 156 0.04 1.84 1.35
C ILE A 156 -0.96 0.73 1.69
N GLN A 157 -0.48 -0.48 1.96
CA GLN A 157 -1.28 -1.62 2.40
C GLN A 157 -1.60 -1.60 3.91
N SER A 158 -1.29 -0.52 4.64
CA SER A 158 -1.50 -0.35 6.08
C SER A 158 -0.72 -1.29 7.00
N PHE A 159 0.39 -1.85 6.56
CA PHE A 159 1.29 -2.57 7.46
C PHE A 159 1.96 -1.60 8.43
N PRO A 160 2.02 -1.94 9.73
CA PRO A 160 2.74 -1.12 10.70
C PRO A 160 4.25 -1.10 10.41
N ASP A 161 4.91 -0.06 10.86
CA ASP A 161 6.32 0.20 10.56
C ASP A 161 7.29 -0.81 11.18
N ASP A 162 6.88 -1.48 12.24
CA ASP A 162 7.65 -2.56 12.87
C ASP A 162 7.51 -3.91 12.18
N PHE A 163 6.59 -4.05 11.25
CA PHE A 163 6.44 -5.29 10.51
C PHE A 163 7.63 -5.49 9.55
N VAL A 164 8.38 -6.56 9.75
CA VAL A 164 9.57 -6.91 8.97
C VAL A 164 9.23 -8.04 8.00
N PHE A 165 9.47 -7.80 6.71
CA PHE A 165 9.34 -8.83 5.68
C PHE A 165 10.69 -9.52 5.47
N TYR A 166 10.67 -10.84 5.38
CA TYR A 166 11.86 -11.66 5.19
C TYR A 166 11.84 -12.39 3.85
N GLY A 167 13.04 -12.65 3.32
CA GLY A 167 13.25 -13.41 2.09
C GLY A 167 13.79 -12.58 0.94
N THR A 168 13.71 -13.15 -0.27
CA THR A 168 14.11 -12.43 -1.48
C THR A 168 13.14 -11.28 -1.78
N LYS A 169 13.59 -10.28 -2.53
CA LYS A 169 12.73 -9.16 -2.93
C LYS A 169 11.43 -9.62 -3.59
N THR A 170 11.52 -10.57 -4.50
CA THR A 170 10.32 -11.16 -5.14
C THR A 170 9.38 -11.80 -4.13
N SER A 171 9.90 -12.49 -3.12
CA SER A 171 9.09 -13.07 -2.04
C SER A 171 8.41 -11.97 -1.23
N ILE A 172 9.14 -10.93 -0.86
CA ILE A 172 8.60 -9.78 -0.11
C ILE A 172 7.47 -9.09 -0.91
N CYS A 173 7.68 -8.84 -2.21
CA CYS A 173 6.63 -8.26 -3.07
C CYS A 173 5.37 -9.12 -3.11
N LYS A 174 5.53 -10.46 -3.16
CA LYS A 174 4.39 -11.38 -3.10
C LYS A 174 3.69 -11.38 -1.74
N GLN A 175 4.44 -11.31 -0.64
CA GLN A 175 3.86 -11.21 0.71
C GLN A 175 2.98 -9.95 0.82
N ILE A 176 3.51 -8.80 0.41
CA ILE A 176 2.78 -7.54 0.48
C ILE A 176 1.57 -7.54 -0.48
N GLY A 177 1.76 -7.92 -1.74
CA GLY A 177 0.70 -7.86 -2.76
C GLY A 177 -0.45 -8.85 -2.56
N ASN A 178 -0.20 -10.00 -1.88
CA ASN A 178 -1.23 -10.98 -1.57
C ASN A 178 -1.90 -10.74 -0.21
N ALA A 179 -1.37 -9.86 0.61
CA ALA A 179 -1.91 -9.62 1.94
C ALA A 179 -3.32 -9.00 1.90
N VAL A 180 -4.12 -9.36 2.88
CA VAL A 180 -5.26 -8.54 3.28
C VAL A 180 -4.68 -7.37 4.09
N PRO A 181 -5.00 -6.09 3.75
CA PRO A 181 -4.48 -4.96 4.50
C PRO A 181 -4.79 -5.06 6.00
N PRO A 182 -3.81 -4.85 6.90
CA PRO A 182 -4.02 -4.95 8.35
C PRO A 182 -5.20 -4.15 8.89
N LYS A 183 -5.46 -2.94 8.38
CA LYS A 183 -6.66 -2.17 8.76
C LYS A 183 -7.95 -2.92 8.43
N ILE A 184 -8.04 -3.53 7.26
CA ILE A 184 -9.23 -4.32 6.87
C ILE A 184 -9.33 -5.57 7.77
N SER A 185 -8.22 -6.27 8.01
CA SER A 185 -8.19 -7.46 8.88
C SER A 185 -8.60 -7.14 10.30
N TYR A 186 -8.16 -6.01 10.85
CA TYR A 186 -8.55 -5.56 12.19
C TYR A 186 -10.05 -5.26 12.26
N PHE A 187 -10.58 -4.52 11.29
CA PHE A 187 -12.03 -4.27 11.23
C PHE A 187 -12.84 -5.57 11.14
N LEU A 188 -12.42 -6.50 10.28
CA LEU A 188 -13.10 -7.79 10.14
C LEU A 188 -13.03 -8.62 11.43
N ALA A 189 -11.91 -8.61 12.13
CA ALA A 189 -11.78 -9.29 13.43
C ALA A 189 -12.78 -8.71 14.45
N ARG A 190 -12.83 -7.37 14.61
CA ARG A 190 -13.76 -6.68 15.49
C ARG A 190 -15.23 -6.97 15.14
N PHE A 191 -15.53 -7.09 13.85
CA PHE A 191 -16.85 -7.46 13.38
C PHE A 191 -17.18 -8.93 13.69
N ILE A 192 -16.25 -9.85 13.43
CA ILE A 192 -16.45 -11.29 13.69
C ILE A 192 -16.63 -11.56 15.19
N GLU A 193 -15.91 -10.85 16.06
CA GLU A 193 -16.10 -10.93 17.53
C GLU A 193 -17.55 -10.65 17.97
N LYS A 194 -18.30 -9.87 17.21
CA LYS A 194 -19.73 -9.62 17.50
C LYS A 194 -20.64 -10.78 17.10
N ILE A 195 -20.16 -11.64 16.21
CA ILE A 195 -20.92 -12.80 15.71
C ILE A 195 -20.70 -14.02 16.62
N ILE A 196 -19.51 -14.15 17.23
CA ILE A 196 -19.15 -15.28 18.10
C ILE A 196 -19.79 -15.12 19.50
#